data_2b8e927026d071e0788e23f80c4f9f4a
#
_entry.id   2b8e927026d071e0788e23f80c4f9f4a
#
_cell.length_a   1.000
_cell.length_b   1.000
_cell.length_c   1.000
_cell.angle_alpha   90.00
_cell.angle_beta   90.00
_cell.angle_gamma   90.00
#
_symmetry.space_group_name_H-M   'P 1'
#
loop_
_entity.id
_entity.type
_entity.pdbx_description
1 polymer ?
#
loop_
_entity_poly.entity_id
_entity_poly.type
_entity_poly.pdbx_seq_one_letter_code
_entity_poly.pdbx_strand_id
1 'polypeptide(L)' 'LECLKISPNLELSKGRIKLNFGSEEGVKSNDLILTRDKVGQQIFLKVTQLNKHNTFLTPLSAVEDLSSINLKNVAILNGS' A
#
# COMPACT_ATOMS: atom_id res chain seq x y z
N LEU A 1 -4.19 -28.39 0.76
CA LEU A 1 -3.89 -27.70 1.16
C LEU A 1 -4.06 -26.45 0.93
N GLU A 2 -4.39 -25.70 1.65
CA GLU A 2 -4.74 -24.53 1.48
C GLU A 2 -3.78 -23.63 1.88
N CYS A 3 -3.33 -22.83 1.14
CA CYS A 3 -2.45 -21.79 1.48
C CYS A 3 -3.17 -20.73 2.25
N LEU A 4 -2.55 -20.27 3.29
CA LEU A 4 -3.05 -19.12 3.95
C LEU A 4 -2.92 -17.94 3.03
N LYS A 5 -4.01 -17.29 2.73
CA LYS A 5 -3.96 -16.10 1.95
C LYS A 5 -3.83 -14.93 2.85
N ILE A 6 -2.75 -14.19 2.68
CA ILE A 6 -2.53 -12.97 3.42
C ILE A 6 -2.99 -11.82 2.53
N SER A 7 -3.94 -11.06 3.00
CA SER A 7 -4.42 -9.90 2.24
C SER A 7 -3.50 -8.72 2.44
N PRO A 8 -3.30 -7.90 1.41
CA PRO A 8 -2.49 -6.70 1.57
C PRO A 8 -3.19 -5.70 2.49
N ASN A 9 -2.46 -5.17 3.42
CA ASN A 9 -2.95 -4.17 4.35
C ASN A 9 -1.92 -3.07 4.49
N LEU A 10 -2.38 -1.88 4.81
CA LEU A 10 -1.50 -0.75 5.07
C LEU A 10 -1.40 -0.53 6.57
N GLU A 11 -0.28 0.04 6.97
CA GLU A 11 -0.05 0.40 8.36
C GLU A 11 0.58 1.78 8.39
N LEU A 12 0.12 2.62 9.28
CA LEU A 12 0.74 3.92 9.49
C LEU A 12 1.77 3.80 10.59
N SER A 13 3.01 4.16 10.27
CA SER A 13 4.09 4.06 11.22
C SER A 13 4.92 5.32 11.14
N LYS A 14 4.93 6.11 12.20
CA LYS A 14 5.73 7.33 12.28
C LYS A 14 5.50 8.27 11.10
N GLY A 15 4.25 8.42 10.71
CA GLY A 15 3.89 9.27 9.58
C GLY A 15 4.17 8.68 8.22
N ARG A 16 4.55 7.41 8.15
CA ARG A 16 4.82 6.73 6.88
C ARG A 16 3.79 5.65 6.66
N ILE A 17 3.49 5.37 5.39
CA ILE A 17 2.56 4.31 5.01
C ILE A 17 3.39 3.08 4.66
N LYS A 18 3.09 1.97 5.31
CA LYS A 18 3.79 0.72 5.08
C LYS A 18 2.82 -0.34 4.63
N LEU A 19 3.15 -1.02 3.53
CA LEU A 19 2.39 -2.16 3.04
C LEU A 19 3.02 -3.43 3.61
N ASN A 20 2.20 -4.39 4.00
CA ASN A 20 2.68 -5.64 4.58
C ASN A 20 3.21 -6.64 3.54
N PHE A 21 3.33 -6.25 2.28
CA PHE A 21 3.90 -7.06 1.22
C PHE A 21 5.17 -6.38 0.72
N GLY A 22 6.13 -7.18 0.29
CA GLY A 22 7.37 -6.67 -0.28
C GLY A 22 7.75 -7.45 -1.52
N SER A 23 9.05 -7.44 -1.86
CA SER A 23 9.52 -8.09 -3.09
C SER A 23 9.29 -9.59 -3.08
N GLU A 24 9.33 -10.22 -1.92
CA GLU A 24 9.09 -11.65 -1.82
C GLU A 24 7.64 -12.02 -2.13
N GLU A 25 6.72 -11.08 -1.96
CA GLU A 25 5.32 -11.28 -2.28
C GLU A 25 4.96 -10.78 -3.68
N GLY A 26 5.96 -10.32 -4.45
CA GLY A 26 5.73 -9.91 -5.82
C GLY A 26 5.60 -8.42 -6.06
N VAL A 27 5.81 -7.60 -5.04
CA VAL A 27 5.75 -6.14 -5.21
C VAL A 27 7.02 -5.67 -5.91
N LYS A 28 6.88 -4.72 -6.82
CA LYS A 28 7.99 -4.15 -7.57
C LYS A 28 8.06 -2.66 -7.34
N SER A 29 9.23 -2.08 -7.57
CA SER A 29 9.47 -0.69 -7.26
C SER A 29 8.63 0.28 -8.07
N ASN A 30 8.11 -0.13 -9.22
CA ASN A 30 7.26 0.74 -10.02
C ASN A 30 5.77 0.36 -9.94
N ASP A 31 5.40 -0.46 -8.97
CA ASP A 31 4.00 -0.77 -8.75
C ASP A 31 3.29 0.42 -8.11
N LEU A 32 2.00 0.49 -8.33
CA LEU A 32 1.13 1.46 -7.66
C LEU A 32 0.21 0.72 -6.71
N ILE A 33 -0.07 1.34 -5.60
CA ILE A 33 -0.98 0.77 -4.62
C ILE A 33 -2.21 1.67 -4.58
N LEU A 34 -3.37 1.07 -4.76
CA LEU A 34 -4.63 1.79 -4.73
C LEU A 34 -5.35 1.54 -3.42
N THR A 35 -5.74 2.60 -2.76
CA THR A 35 -6.57 2.51 -1.58
C THR A 35 -7.68 3.55 -1.70
N ARG A 36 -8.48 3.67 -0.66
CA ARG A 36 -9.57 4.64 -0.62
C ARG A 36 -9.55 5.35 0.72
N ASP A 37 -10.08 6.55 0.74
CA ASP A 37 -10.28 7.24 2.01
C ASP A 37 -11.64 6.83 2.61
N LYS A 38 -11.99 7.44 3.72
CA LYS A 38 -13.21 7.06 4.44
C LYS A 38 -14.48 7.43 3.69
N VAL A 39 -14.40 8.35 2.74
CA VAL A 39 -15.56 8.70 1.93
C VAL A 39 -15.58 7.94 0.60
N GLY A 40 -14.60 7.05 0.37
CA GLY A 40 -14.60 6.22 -0.83
C GLY A 40 -13.81 6.78 -2.00
N GLN A 41 -13.12 7.90 -1.81
CA GLN A 41 -12.33 8.48 -2.88
C GLN A 41 -11.05 7.69 -3.08
N GLN A 42 -10.69 7.43 -4.33
CA GLN A 42 -9.50 6.64 -4.63
C GLN A 42 -8.22 7.41 -4.35
N ILE A 43 -7.27 6.74 -3.74
CA ILE A 43 -5.96 7.31 -3.43
C ILE A 43 -4.91 6.37 -3.99
N PHE A 44 -4.01 6.89 -4.82
CA PHE A 44 -2.91 6.12 -5.38
C PHE A 44 -1.64 6.40 -4.58
N LEU A 45 -0.90 5.34 -4.30
CA LEU A 45 0.35 5.41 -3.55
C LEU A 45 1.45 4.81 -4.40
N LYS A 46 2.63 5.41 -4.35
CA LYS A 46 3.78 4.86 -5.08
C LYS A 46 4.80 4.32 -4.10
N VAL A 47 5.63 3.40 -4.58
CA VAL A 47 6.66 2.78 -3.77
C VAL A 47 7.81 3.75 -3.59
N THR A 48 8.21 3.99 -2.34
CA THR A 48 9.40 4.78 -2.04
C THR A 48 10.55 3.93 -1.55
N GLN A 49 10.27 2.80 -0.91
CA GLN A 49 11.32 1.88 -0.46
C GLN A 49 10.75 0.47 -0.49
N LEU A 50 11.38 -0.41 -1.25
CA LEU A 50 10.92 -1.79 -1.39
C LEU A 50 11.81 -2.69 -0.54
N ASN A 51 11.20 -3.42 0.36
CA ASN A 51 11.90 -4.40 1.21
C ASN A 51 11.39 -5.80 0.87
N LYS A 52 11.97 -6.81 1.50
CA LYS A 52 11.59 -8.20 1.21
C LYS A 52 10.15 -8.50 1.56
N HIS A 53 9.69 -8.03 2.71
CA HIS A 53 8.37 -8.39 3.23
C HIS A 53 7.51 -7.19 3.56
N ASN A 54 7.95 -6.02 3.22
CA ASN A 54 7.15 -4.81 3.41
C ASN A 54 7.63 -3.74 2.45
N THR A 55 6.83 -2.72 2.25
CA THR A 55 7.13 -1.67 1.30
C THR A 55 6.64 -0.35 1.87
N PHE A 56 7.46 0.69 1.81
CA PHE A 56 7.04 2.02 2.20
C PHE A 56 6.49 2.76 0.99
N LEU A 57 5.43 3.52 1.20
CA LEU A 57 4.66 4.16 0.14
C LEU A 57 4.46 5.63 0.45
N THR A 58 4.19 6.40 -0.60
CA THR A 58 3.81 7.79 -0.46
C THR A 58 2.66 8.10 -1.41
N PRO A 59 1.70 8.95 -1.03
CA PRO A 59 0.62 9.31 -1.93
C PRO A 59 1.12 10.10 -3.12
N LEU A 60 0.50 9.87 -4.28
CA LEU A 60 0.83 10.63 -5.48
C LEU A 60 0.27 12.04 -5.41
N SER A 61 -0.82 12.24 -4.69
CA SER A 61 -1.40 13.57 -4.54
C SER A 61 -1.41 13.92 -3.06
N ALA A 62 -1.59 15.18 -2.75
CA ALA A 62 -1.58 15.64 -1.37
C ALA A 62 -2.74 15.02 -0.60
N VAL A 63 -2.43 14.44 0.55
CA VAL A 63 -3.41 13.90 1.46
C VAL A 63 -3.23 14.65 2.76
N GLU A 64 -4.27 15.36 3.18
CA GLU A 64 -4.15 16.18 4.37
C GLU A 64 -4.02 15.37 5.64
N ASP A 65 -4.66 14.21 5.68
CA ASP A 65 -4.66 13.41 6.88
C ASP A 65 -4.50 11.95 6.49
N LEU A 66 -3.34 11.39 6.76
CA LEU A 66 -3.05 10.00 6.44
C LEU A 66 -3.97 9.04 7.20
N SER A 67 -4.50 9.46 8.34
CA SER A 67 -5.41 8.59 9.09
C SER A 67 -6.76 8.42 8.40
N SER A 68 -7.06 9.23 7.39
CA SER A 68 -8.29 9.07 6.64
C SER A 68 -8.23 7.91 5.62
N ILE A 69 -7.05 7.33 5.40
CA ILE A 69 -6.88 6.25 4.44
C ILE A 69 -7.43 4.94 5.01
N ASN A 70 -8.16 4.21 4.19
CA ASN A 70 -8.66 2.90 4.60
C ASN A 70 -7.50 1.90 4.51
N LEU A 71 -7.07 1.38 5.63
CA LEU A 71 -5.88 0.53 5.69
C LEU A 71 -6.13 -0.90 5.23
N LYS A 72 -7.38 -1.30 5.07
CA LYS A 72 -7.68 -2.69 4.74
C LYS A 72 -8.15 -2.92 3.32
N ASN A 73 -8.46 -1.84 2.60
CA ASN A 73 -9.04 -1.99 1.27
C ASN A 73 -8.01 -1.59 0.24
N VAL A 74 -7.07 -2.48 -0.02
CA VAL A 74 -5.87 -2.19 -0.77
C VAL A 74 -5.79 -3.07 -1.99
N ALA A 75 -5.43 -2.50 -3.14
CA ALA A 75 -5.17 -3.26 -4.36
C ALA A 75 -3.78 -2.88 -4.87
N ILE A 76 -3.05 -3.88 -5.34
CA ILE A 76 -1.72 -3.67 -5.89
C ILE A 76 -1.83 -3.71 -7.41
N LEU A 77 -1.44 -2.61 -8.06
CA LEU A 77 -1.49 -2.50 -9.50
C LEU A 77 -0.08 -2.61 -10.05
N ASN A 78 0.12 -3.54 -10.97
CA ASN A 78 1.44 -3.76 -11.51
C ASN A 78 1.84 -2.61 -12.43
N GLY A 79 2.97 -2.02 -12.15
CA GLY A 79 3.55 -1.03 -13.03
C GLY A 79 4.22 -1.71 -14.22
N SER A 80 4.15 -1.14 -15.36
CA SER A 80 4.76 -1.77 -16.52
C SER A 80 5.70 -0.84 -17.26
#